data_27cd173b546be187813276e5d066b542
#
_entry.id   27cd173b546be187813276e5d066b542
#
_cell.length_a   1.000
_cell.length_b   1.000
_cell.length_c   1.000
_cell.angle_alpha   90.00
_cell.angle_beta   90.00
_cell.angle_gamma   90.00
#
_symmetry.space_group_name_H-M   'P 1'
#
loop_
_entity.id
_entity.type
_entity.pdbx_description
1 polymer ?
#
loop_
_entity_poly.entity_id
_entity_poly.type
_entity_poly.pdbx_seq_one_letter_code
_entity_poly.pdbx_strand_id
1 'polypeptide(L)'
;MAIAGVVCFSLRPILIKLAYGYVMDPVTLLALRMVFSLPFFLAAAAWVGRDATRVRLTRRDVWAIVFLGFIGYYFASFVDFLGLQYVSAGLGRLILFLYPTLVVVLSVIFLRKRPSAREIVALVLTYSGVALVMSTLLGDGNANLSLGAALCFASATGYAVYLVAGSQVVQRVGSIRFTAYATTVASIFCIAQFFLLRPLAALALPPPVYGIAIAMAIFSTVLPVFITSEALRRIGANQVALIGALGPVTTIFFGWIGLDETMTPVQLAGAALVLGGVMLVTLRPAR
;
A
#
# COMPACT_ATOMS: atom_id res chain seq x y z
N MET A 1 -0.73 -16.60 -10.32
CA MET A 1 -1.55 -15.91 -9.34
C MET A 1 -0.81 -14.77 -8.65
N ALA A 2 0.26 -15.02 -7.86
CA ALA A 2 0.95 -13.93 -7.14
C ALA A 2 1.45 -12.80 -8.06
N ILE A 3 2.06 -13.11 -9.21
CA ILE A 3 2.47 -12.10 -10.20
C ILE A 3 1.28 -11.26 -10.67
N ALA A 4 0.14 -11.89 -10.97
CA ALA A 4 -1.08 -11.16 -11.37
C ALA A 4 -1.55 -10.21 -10.26
N GLY A 5 -1.50 -10.62 -8.98
CA GLY A 5 -1.81 -9.76 -7.85
C GLY A 5 -0.89 -8.54 -7.76
N VAL A 6 0.42 -8.72 -7.96
CA VAL A 6 1.42 -7.63 -7.96
C VAL A 6 1.20 -6.68 -9.14
N VAL A 7 0.99 -7.22 -10.34
CA VAL A 7 0.71 -6.41 -11.55
C VAL A 7 -0.55 -5.56 -11.33
N CYS A 8 -1.64 -6.17 -10.87
CA CYS A 8 -2.89 -5.46 -10.56
C CYS A 8 -2.66 -4.35 -9.51
N PHE A 9 -1.92 -4.66 -8.43
CA PHE A 9 -1.64 -3.66 -7.40
C PHE A 9 -0.74 -2.52 -7.89
N SER A 10 0.14 -2.80 -8.86
CA SER A 10 1.04 -1.81 -9.46
C SER A 10 0.33 -0.81 -10.37
N LEU A 11 -0.87 -1.12 -10.84
CA LEU A 11 -1.71 -0.19 -11.59
C LEU A 11 -2.28 0.95 -10.73
N ARG A 12 -2.31 0.79 -9.40
CA ARG A 12 -2.94 1.75 -8.48
C ARG A 12 -2.41 3.19 -8.64
N PRO A 13 -1.10 3.48 -8.54
CA PRO A 13 -0.62 4.85 -8.67
C PRO A 13 -0.85 5.42 -10.08
N ILE A 14 -0.84 4.58 -11.12
CA ILE A 14 -1.14 4.99 -12.48
C ILE A 14 -2.60 5.47 -12.59
N LEU A 15 -3.55 4.66 -12.09
CA LEU A 15 -4.97 5.01 -12.10
C LEU A 15 -5.26 6.27 -11.27
N ILE A 16 -4.55 6.46 -10.14
CA ILE A 16 -4.65 7.70 -9.33
C ILE A 16 -4.18 8.90 -10.16
N LYS A 17 -3.03 8.80 -10.81
CA LYS A 17 -2.48 9.87 -11.65
C LYS A 17 -3.40 10.20 -12.83
N LEU A 18 -3.96 9.19 -13.50
CA LEU A 18 -4.95 9.39 -14.56
C LEU A 18 -6.20 10.12 -14.04
N ALA A 19 -6.70 9.74 -12.87
CA ALA A 19 -7.84 10.43 -12.26
C ALA A 19 -7.51 11.89 -11.89
N TYR A 20 -6.28 12.17 -11.48
CA TYR A 20 -5.83 13.52 -11.17
C TYR A 20 -5.76 14.44 -12.42
N GLY A 21 -5.73 13.91 -13.61
CA GLY A 21 -5.94 14.68 -14.84
C GLY A 21 -7.36 15.28 -14.95
N TYR A 22 -8.34 14.74 -14.21
CA TYR A 22 -9.73 15.22 -14.19
C TYR A 22 -10.12 15.88 -12.87
N VAL A 23 -9.66 15.34 -11.74
CA VAL A 23 -10.01 15.80 -10.39
C VAL A 23 -8.83 15.67 -9.45
N MET A 24 -8.33 16.78 -8.95
CA MET A 24 -7.18 16.85 -8.03
C MET A 24 -7.60 16.75 -6.55
N ASP A 25 -8.72 16.10 -6.25
CA ASP A 25 -9.17 15.91 -4.86
C ASP A 25 -8.98 14.45 -4.38
N PRO A 26 -7.95 14.21 -3.57
CA PRO A 26 -7.66 12.88 -3.02
C PRO A 26 -8.80 12.33 -2.16
N VAL A 27 -9.51 13.20 -1.43
CA VAL A 27 -10.61 12.79 -0.53
C VAL A 27 -11.75 12.18 -1.33
N THR A 28 -12.19 12.89 -2.38
CA THR A 28 -13.29 12.44 -3.25
C THR A 28 -12.89 11.15 -4.00
N LEU A 29 -11.69 11.12 -4.59
CA LEU A 29 -11.23 9.95 -5.35
C LEU A 29 -11.08 8.70 -4.45
N LEU A 30 -10.53 8.89 -3.24
CA LEU A 30 -10.39 7.82 -2.26
C LEU A 30 -11.75 7.29 -1.79
N ALA A 31 -12.70 8.19 -1.53
CA ALA A 31 -14.06 7.83 -1.13
C ALA A 31 -14.77 7.02 -2.22
N LEU A 32 -14.73 7.48 -3.49
CA LEU A 32 -15.31 6.75 -4.62
C LEU A 32 -14.72 5.34 -4.74
N ARG A 33 -13.40 5.21 -4.69
CA ARG A 33 -12.75 3.89 -4.70
C ARG A 33 -13.26 3.00 -3.58
N MET A 34 -13.41 3.53 -2.37
CA MET A 34 -13.87 2.75 -1.22
C MET A 34 -15.35 2.41 -1.28
N VAL A 35 -16.20 3.31 -1.79
CA VAL A 35 -17.63 3.03 -2.03
C VAL A 35 -17.78 1.83 -2.98
N PHE A 36 -17.05 1.82 -4.10
CA PHE A 36 -17.12 0.70 -5.05
C PHE A 36 -16.45 -0.59 -4.54
N SER A 37 -15.48 -0.50 -3.61
CA SER A 37 -14.85 -1.67 -3.02
C SER A 37 -15.65 -2.26 -1.84
N LEU A 38 -16.39 -1.45 -1.11
CA LEU A 38 -17.09 -1.81 0.12
C LEU A 38 -18.03 -3.01 -0.02
N PRO A 39 -18.87 -3.12 -1.08
CA PRO A 39 -19.77 -4.27 -1.23
C PRO A 39 -19.02 -5.61 -1.25
N PHE A 40 -17.86 -5.67 -1.88
CA PHE A 40 -17.03 -6.88 -1.95
C PHE A 40 -16.44 -7.24 -0.58
N PHE A 41 -16.00 -6.24 0.19
CA PHE A 41 -15.48 -6.46 1.53
C PHE A 41 -16.58 -6.86 2.52
N LEU A 42 -17.75 -6.27 2.42
CA LEU A 42 -18.91 -6.66 3.23
C LEU A 42 -19.37 -8.09 2.89
N ALA A 43 -19.42 -8.45 1.61
CA ALA A 43 -19.74 -9.80 1.19
C ALA A 43 -18.72 -10.82 1.73
N ALA A 44 -17.41 -10.50 1.66
CA ALA A 44 -16.37 -11.32 2.24
C ALA A 44 -16.49 -11.43 3.77
N ALA A 45 -16.76 -10.31 4.45
CA ALA A 45 -16.96 -10.28 5.89
C ALA A 45 -18.18 -11.12 6.32
N ALA A 46 -19.31 -11.01 5.60
CA ALA A 46 -20.50 -11.78 5.84
C ALA A 46 -20.29 -13.28 5.58
N TRP A 47 -19.60 -13.62 4.49
CA TRP A 47 -19.27 -15.03 4.18
C TRP A 47 -18.42 -15.67 5.25
N VAL A 48 -17.35 -14.97 5.68
CA VAL A 48 -16.46 -15.45 6.73
C VAL A 48 -17.13 -15.45 8.11
N GLY A 49 -18.09 -14.54 8.35
CA GLY A 49 -18.84 -14.45 9.60
C GLY A 49 -19.83 -15.61 9.82
N ARG A 50 -20.25 -16.30 8.74
CA ARG A 50 -21.18 -17.44 8.82
C ARG A 50 -20.54 -18.73 9.36
N ASP A 51 -19.22 -18.82 9.40
CA ASP A 51 -18.51 -19.99 9.87
C ASP A 51 -18.51 -20.04 11.40
N ALA A 52 -19.44 -20.81 11.97
CA ALA A 52 -19.63 -20.98 13.41
C ALA A 52 -18.44 -21.65 14.14
N THR A 53 -17.52 -22.30 13.40
CA THR A 53 -16.36 -22.98 13.99
C THR A 53 -15.24 -22.00 14.34
N ARG A 54 -15.37 -20.72 13.96
CA ARG A 54 -14.31 -19.72 14.14
C ARG A 54 -14.32 -19.10 15.53
N VAL A 55 -13.12 -18.76 15.99
CA VAL A 55 -12.89 -18.09 17.28
C VAL A 55 -13.73 -16.81 17.38
N ARG A 56 -14.45 -16.62 18.49
CA ARG A 56 -15.19 -15.38 18.77
C ARG A 56 -14.19 -14.22 18.94
N LEU A 57 -14.50 -13.06 18.32
CA LEU A 57 -13.73 -11.85 18.48
C LEU A 57 -13.87 -11.30 19.91
N THR A 58 -12.75 -11.02 20.55
CA THR A 58 -12.74 -10.29 21.81
C THR A 58 -12.83 -8.78 21.56
N ARG A 59 -13.17 -8.00 22.59
CA ARG A 59 -13.12 -6.53 22.51
C ARG A 59 -11.74 -6.03 22.07
N ARG A 60 -10.67 -6.68 22.53
CA ARG A 60 -9.29 -6.34 22.15
C ARG A 60 -9.04 -6.56 20.67
N ASP A 61 -9.57 -7.64 20.08
CA ASP A 61 -9.43 -7.88 18.64
C ASP A 61 -10.17 -6.84 17.81
N VAL A 62 -11.39 -6.48 18.23
CA VAL A 62 -12.19 -5.44 17.54
C VAL A 62 -11.43 -4.11 17.52
N TRP A 63 -10.93 -3.66 18.68
CA TRP A 63 -10.14 -2.43 18.74
C TRP A 63 -8.86 -2.51 17.92
N ALA A 64 -8.16 -3.64 17.94
CA ALA A 64 -6.98 -3.85 17.11
C ALA A 64 -7.32 -3.80 15.62
N ILE A 65 -8.41 -4.45 15.18
CA ILE A 65 -8.87 -4.41 13.78
C ILE A 65 -9.24 -2.98 13.38
N VAL A 66 -9.96 -2.24 14.23
CA VAL A 66 -10.34 -0.84 13.97
C VAL A 66 -9.10 0.03 13.85
N PHE A 67 -8.18 -0.04 14.81
CA PHE A 67 -6.95 0.75 14.79
C PHE A 67 -6.06 0.41 13.57
N LEU A 68 -5.90 -0.89 13.28
CA LEU A 68 -5.07 -1.33 12.17
C LEU A 68 -5.71 -1.05 10.82
N GLY A 69 -7.04 -1.13 10.72
CA GLY A 69 -7.77 -0.68 9.54
C GLY A 69 -7.63 0.83 9.32
N PHE A 70 -7.70 1.61 10.41
CA PHE A 70 -7.47 3.04 10.37
C PHE A 70 -6.06 3.38 9.89
N ILE A 71 -5.00 2.87 10.55
CA ILE A 71 -3.61 3.27 10.26
C ILE A 71 -3.11 2.68 8.93
N GLY A 72 -3.39 1.39 8.68
CA GLY A 72 -2.80 0.65 7.57
C GLY A 72 -3.52 0.79 6.24
N TYR A 73 -4.82 1.02 6.25
CA TYR A 73 -5.61 1.15 5.02
C TYR A 73 -6.18 2.55 4.82
N TYR A 74 -6.79 3.17 5.81
CA TYR A 74 -7.33 4.52 5.66
C TYR A 74 -6.21 5.56 5.62
N PHE A 75 -5.48 5.74 6.72
CA PHE A 75 -4.41 6.74 6.83
C PHE A 75 -3.35 6.53 5.75
N ALA A 76 -2.79 5.32 5.64
CA ALA A 76 -1.78 5.01 4.65
C ALA A 76 -2.26 5.30 3.22
N SER A 77 -3.51 4.94 2.86
CA SER A 77 -4.04 5.26 1.55
C SER A 77 -4.26 6.75 1.33
N PHE A 78 -4.74 7.47 2.34
CA PHE A 78 -5.01 8.90 2.24
C PHE A 78 -3.73 9.71 2.00
N VAL A 79 -2.69 9.45 2.81
CA VAL A 79 -1.40 10.16 2.63
C VAL A 79 -0.67 9.73 1.35
N ASP A 80 -0.86 8.48 0.88
CA ASP A 80 -0.36 8.02 -0.41
C ASP A 80 -1.00 8.78 -1.58
N PHE A 81 -2.33 8.93 -1.55
CA PHE A 81 -3.05 9.72 -2.55
C PHE A 81 -2.62 11.19 -2.54
N LEU A 82 -2.48 11.80 -1.35
CA LEU A 82 -1.94 13.15 -1.22
C LEU A 82 -0.51 13.23 -1.79
N GLY A 83 0.35 12.29 -1.44
CA GLY A 83 1.75 12.26 -1.90
C GLY A 83 1.85 12.20 -3.42
N LEU A 84 1.01 11.38 -4.07
CA LEU A 84 0.97 11.22 -5.52
C LEU A 84 0.50 12.48 -6.29
N GLN A 85 0.02 13.52 -5.61
CA GLN A 85 -0.18 14.83 -6.24
C GLN A 85 1.16 15.52 -6.57
N TYR A 86 2.20 15.24 -5.79
CA TYR A 86 3.47 15.94 -5.83
C TYR A 86 4.63 15.12 -6.42
N VAL A 87 4.53 13.79 -6.41
CA VAL A 87 5.57 12.89 -6.94
C VAL A 87 5.04 12.05 -8.10
N SER A 88 5.96 11.53 -8.92
CA SER A 88 5.61 10.60 -10.00
C SER A 88 5.09 9.26 -9.43
N ALA A 89 4.33 8.51 -10.25
CA ALA A 89 3.82 7.20 -9.85
C ALA A 89 4.96 6.22 -9.52
N GLY A 90 6.03 6.25 -10.33
CA GLY A 90 7.22 5.42 -10.13
C GLY A 90 7.94 5.74 -8.82
N LEU A 91 8.17 7.03 -8.53
CA LEU A 91 8.82 7.50 -7.32
C LEU A 91 7.99 7.20 -6.07
N GLY A 92 6.69 7.52 -6.09
CA GLY A 92 5.78 7.23 -4.98
C GLY A 92 5.75 5.73 -4.65
N ARG A 93 5.77 4.88 -5.69
CA ARG A 93 5.81 3.43 -5.51
C ARG A 93 7.14 2.95 -4.92
N LEU A 94 8.26 3.52 -5.36
CA LEU A 94 9.59 3.21 -4.83
C LEU A 94 9.67 3.54 -3.34
N ILE A 95 9.19 4.72 -2.94
CA ILE A 95 9.17 5.14 -1.53
C ILE A 95 8.21 4.25 -0.71
N LEU A 96 7.02 3.97 -1.22
CA LEU A 96 6.08 3.07 -0.55
C LEU A 96 6.71 1.69 -0.31
N PHE A 97 7.52 1.20 -1.28
CA PHE A 97 8.17 -0.10 -1.18
C PHE A 97 9.31 -0.16 -0.14
N LEU A 98 9.52 0.89 0.65
CA LEU A 98 10.35 0.84 1.86
C LEU A 98 9.67 0.07 3.01
N TYR A 99 8.36 -0.21 2.92
CA TYR A 99 7.63 -0.87 4.01
C TYR A 99 8.28 -2.17 4.51
N PRO A 100 8.93 -3.05 3.71
CA PRO A 100 9.56 -4.26 4.23
C PRO A 100 10.74 -3.96 5.16
N THR A 101 11.55 -2.95 4.84
CA THR A 101 12.66 -2.52 5.70
C THR A 101 12.14 -1.84 6.96
N LEU A 102 11.07 -1.04 6.86
CA LEU A 102 10.37 -0.47 8.00
C LEU A 102 9.79 -1.56 8.92
N VAL A 103 9.27 -2.66 8.36
CA VAL A 103 8.81 -3.82 9.13
C VAL A 103 9.96 -4.42 9.95
N VAL A 104 11.18 -4.52 9.39
CA VAL A 104 12.36 -4.98 10.15
C VAL A 104 12.66 -4.02 11.30
N VAL A 105 12.75 -2.71 11.01
CA VAL A 105 13.01 -1.68 12.03
C VAL A 105 11.98 -1.72 13.15
N LEU A 106 10.70 -1.74 12.82
CA LEU A 106 9.61 -1.79 13.79
C LEU A 106 9.62 -3.11 14.58
N SER A 107 10.00 -4.22 13.95
CA SER A 107 10.14 -5.52 14.66
C SER A 107 11.27 -5.50 15.67
N VAL A 108 12.37 -4.80 15.40
CA VAL A 108 13.46 -4.58 16.36
C VAL A 108 12.96 -3.75 17.54
N ILE A 109 12.27 -2.64 17.25
CA ILE A 109 11.81 -1.70 18.29
C ILE A 109 10.71 -2.32 19.17
N PHE A 110 9.64 -2.84 18.54
CA PHE A 110 8.45 -3.28 19.26
C PHE A 110 8.50 -4.73 19.72
N LEU A 111 9.11 -5.62 18.93
CA LEU A 111 9.22 -7.04 19.24
C LEU A 111 10.57 -7.41 19.85
N ARG A 112 11.47 -6.43 20.04
CA ARG A 112 12.82 -6.61 20.59
C ARG A 112 13.62 -7.72 19.88
N LYS A 113 13.35 -7.94 18.61
CA LYS A 113 14.10 -8.88 17.77
C LYS A 113 15.47 -8.28 17.45
N ARG A 114 16.54 -9.07 17.58
CA ARG A 114 17.87 -8.64 17.13
C ARG A 114 17.94 -8.74 15.60
N PRO A 115 18.31 -7.67 14.88
CA PRO A 115 18.46 -7.74 13.45
C PRO A 115 19.67 -8.62 13.11
N SER A 116 19.55 -9.43 12.08
CA SER A 116 20.67 -10.16 11.50
C SER A 116 21.60 -9.22 10.73
N ALA A 117 22.88 -9.60 10.56
CA ALA A 117 23.82 -8.82 9.74
C ALA A 117 23.27 -8.57 8.33
N ARG A 118 22.57 -9.53 7.76
CA ARG A 118 21.90 -9.42 6.45
C ARG A 118 20.82 -8.34 6.44
N GLU A 119 20.01 -8.25 7.50
CA GLU A 119 18.98 -7.20 7.63
C GLU A 119 19.64 -5.82 7.78
N ILE A 120 20.77 -5.72 8.48
CA ILE A 120 21.53 -4.46 8.58
C ILE A 120 22.05 -4.03 7.21
N VAL A 121 22.68 -4.94 6.44
CA VAL A 121 23.15 -4.64 5.08
C VAL A 121 21.99 -4.22 4.18
N ALA A 122 20.86 -4.91 4.28
CA ALA A 122 19.66 -4.56 3.52
C ALA A 122 19.13 -3.17 3.86
N LEU A 123 19.11 -2.80 5.15
CA LEU A 123 18.75 -1.45 5.60
C LEU A 123 19.69 -0.39 4.99
N VAL A 124 21.01 -0.61 5.09
CA VAL A 124 22.00 0.32 4.54
C VAL A 124 21.79 0.51 3.03
N LEU A 125 21.68 -0.58 2.27
CA LEU A 125 21.44 -0.50 0.82
C LEU A 125 20.14 0.24 0.49
N THR A 126 19.04 -0.09 1.18
CA THR A 126 17.73 0.51 0.93
C THR A 126 17.74 2.01 1.21
N TYR A 127 18.27 2.42 2.38
CA TYR A 127 18.29 3.84 2.73
C TYR A 127 19.33 4.64 1.94
N SER A 128 20.44 4.04 1.51
CA SER A 128 21.38 4.67 0.56
C SER A 128 20.70 4.91 -0.79
N GLY A 129 19.92 3.95 -1.29
CA GLY A 129 19.14 4.11 -2.51
C GLY A 129 18.11 5.24 -2.39
N VAL A 130 17.39 5.32 -1.27
CA VAL A 130 16.46 6.42 -1.00
C VAL A 130 17.19 7.77 -0.94
N ALA A 131 18.30 7.85 -0.21
CA ALA A 131 19.09 9.08 -0.12
C ALA A 131 19.60 9.54 -1.49
N LEU A 132 20.01 8.60 -2.35
CA LEU A 132 20.40 8.89 -3.72
C LEU A 132 19.23 9.46 -4.56
N VAL A 133 18.06 8.87 -4.46
CA VAL A 133 16.85 9.40 -5.13
C VAL A 133 16.47 10.77 -4.54
N MET A 134 16.49 10.91 -3.21
CA MET A 134 16.17 12.19 -2.56
C MET A 134 17.17 13.31 -2.91
N SER A 135 18.46 13.00 -3.10
CA SER A 135 19.46 14.01 -3.48
C SER A 135 19.14 14.70 -4.81
N THR A 136 18.55 13.97 -5.76
CA THR A 136 18.09 14.56 -7.04
C THR A 136 16.89 15.49 -6.85
N LEU A 137 16.02 15.19 -5.86
CA LEU A 137 14.82 15.96 -5.59
C LEU A 137 15.13 17.25 -4.81
N LEU A 138 16.07 17.17 -3.87
CA LEU A 138 16.49 18.33 -3.07
C LEU A 138 17.29 19.35 -3.90
N GLY A 139 18.01 18.88 -4.94
CA GLY A 139 18.74 19.74 -5.86
C GLY A 139 17.83 20.67 -6.69
N ASP A 140 16.60 20.27 -6.95
CA ASP A 140 15.62 21.04 -7.74
C ASP A 140 14.91 22.14 -6.94
N GLY A 141 15.16 22.23 -5.61
CA GLY A 141 14.55 23.27 -4.75
C GLY A 141 13.02 23.20 -4.64
N ASN A 142 12.40 22.12 -5.11
CA ASN A 142 10.95 21.97 -5.14
C ASN A 142 10.43 21.41 -3.80
N ALA A 143 9.99 22.31 -2.91
CA ALA A 143 9.44 21.95 -1.60
C ALA A 143 8.23 20.99 -1.68
N ASN A 144 7.44 21.08 -2.75
CA ASN A 144 6.28 20.21 -2.96
C ASN A 144 6.70 18.76 -3.20
N LEU A 145 7.81 18.53 -3.87
CA LEU A 145 8.34 17.20 -4.15
C LEU A 145 8.80 16.51 -2.85
N SER A 146 9.47 17.26 -1.95
CA SER A 146 9.86 16.76 -0.62
C SER A 146 8.64 16.43 0.24
N LEU A 147 7.58 17.25 0.17
CA LEU A 147 6.32 16.99 0.85
C LEU A 147 5.68 15.69 0.33
N GLY A 148 5.61 15.52 -1.00
CA GLY A 148 5.07 14.30 -1.61
C GLY A 148 5.83 13.05 -1.20
N ALA A 149 7.16 13.12 -1.17
CA ALA A 149 8.01 12.02 -0.72
C ALA A 149 7.78 11.69 0.76
N ALA A 150 7.67 12.69 1.63
CA ALA A 150 7.38 12.51 3.05
C ALA A 150 5.99 11.87 3.28
N LEU A 151 4.98 12.26 2.51
CA LEU A 151 3.64 11.67 2.55
C LEU A 151 3.65 10.19 2.12
N CYS A 152 4.35 9.86 1.03
CA CYS A 152 4.52 8.48 0.60
C CYS A 152 5.30 7.64 1.64
N PHE A 153 6.29 8.22 2.30
CA PHE A 153 7.03 7.56 3.39
C PHE A 153 6.15 7.35 4.63
N ALA A 154 5.31 8.32 4.99
CA ALA A 154 4.31 8.17 6.05
C ALA A 154 3.32 7.05 5.73
N SER A 155 2.89 6.91 4.47
CA SER A 155 2.08 5.79 3.99
C SER A 155 2.79 4.45 4.19
N ALA A 156 4.06 4.34 3.78
CA ALA A 156 4.87 3.13 3.96
C ALA A 156 5.00 2.76 5.44
N THR A 157 5.17 3.76 6.31
CA THR A 157 5.26 3.57 7.77
C THR A 157 3.94 3.08 8.35
N GLY A 158 2.82 3.69 8.00
CA GLY A 158 1.48 3.26 8.43
C GLY A 158 1.19 1.82 8.00
N TYR A 159 1.55 1.46 6.77
CA TYR A 159 1.41 0.10 6.27
C TYR A 159 2.33 -0.90 6.99
N ALA A 160 3.58 -0.51 7.31
CA ALA A 160 4.50 -1.34 8.08
C ALA A 160 3.99 -1.61 9.50
N VAL A 161 3.44 -0.59 10.18
CA VAL A 161 2.78 -0.76 11.49
C VAL A 161 1.62 -1.77 11.39
N TYR A 162 0.79 -1.63 10.36
CA TYR A 162 -0.31 -2.57 10.08
C TYR A 162 0.21 -4.01 9.94
N LEU A 163 1.30 -4.23 9.20
CA LEU A 163 1.86 -5.56 8.99
C LEU A 163 2.43 -6.15 10.28
N VAL A 164 3.20 -5.38 11.04
CA VAL A 164 3.85 -5.85 12.28
C VAL A 164 2.79 -6.16 13.35
N ALA A 165 1.92 -5.23 13.65
CA ALA A 165 0.90 -5.42 14.67
C ALA A 165 -0.23 -6.35 14.21
N GLY A 166 -0.60 -6.27 12.93
CA GLY A 166 -1.62 -7.13 12.31
C GLY A 166 -1.22 -8.61 12.30
N SER A 167 0.08 -8.92 12.21
CA SER A 167 0.56 -10.31 12.24
C SER A 167 0.08 -11.09 13.47
N GLN A 168 -0.01 -10.42 14.62
CA GLN A 168 -0.47 -11.01 15.88
C GLN A 168 -1.99 -11.30 15.87
N VAL A 169 -2.76 -10.39 15.29
CA VAL A 169 -4.22 -10.52 15.16
C VAL A 169 -4.59 -11.59 14.13
N VAL A 170 -3.87 -11.61 13.01
CA VAL A 170 -4.08 -12.58 11.91
C VAL A 170 -3.90 -14.02 12.37
N GLN A 171 -2.91 -14.31 13.20
CA GLN A 171 -2.68 -15.65 13.74
C GLN A 171 -3.89 -16.20 14.52
N ARG A 172 -4.66 -15.33 15.16
CA ARG A 172 -5.82 -15.73 15.95
C ARG A 172 -7.13 -15.65 15.15
N VAL A 173 -7.33 -14.59 14.40
CA VAL A 173 -8.59 -14.27 13.72
C VAL A 173 -8.66 -14.88 12.31
N GLY A 174 -7.51 -15.16 11.70
CA GLY A 174 -7.35 -15.58 10.31
C GLY A 174 -7.21 -14.41 9.35
N SER A 175 -6.42 -14.59 8.28
CA SER A 175 -6.04 -13.51 7.35
C SER A 175 -7.23 -12.91 6.60
N ILE A 176 -8.12 -13.74 6.03
CA ILE A 176 -9.28 -13.27 5.24
C ILE A 176 -10.23 -12.45 6.12
N ARG A 177 -10.52 -12.94 7.34
CA ARG A 177 -11.43 -12.27 8.27
C ARG A 177 -10.86 -10.94 8.75
N PHE A 178 -9.59 -10.92 9.15
CA PHE A 178 -8.89 -9.71 9.54
C PHE A 178 -8.90 -8.68 8.42
N THR A 179 -8.51 -9.09 7.21
CA THR A 179 -8.44 -8.19 6.05
C THR A 179 -9.82 -7.64 5.69
N ALA A 180 -10.86 -8.49 5.62
CA ALA A 180 -12.22 -8.06 5.30
C ALA A 180 -12.74 -7.00 6.30
N TYR A 181 -12.54 -7.22 7.60
CA TYR A 181 -12.97 -6.27 8.61
C TYR A 181 -12.14 -4.98 8.61
N ALA A 182 -10.80 -5.09 8.52
CA ALA A 182 -9.91 -3.93 8.50
C ALA A 182 -10.17 -3.04 7.27
N THR A 183 -10.40 -3.63 6.09
CA THR A 183 -10.73 -2.87 4.87
C THR A 183 -12.14 -2.27 4.92
N THR A 184 -13.11 -2.96 5.54
CA THR A 184 -14.45 -2.40 5.79
C THR A 184 -14.35 -1.17 6.69
N VAL A 185 -13.62 -1.26 7.80
CA VAL A 185 -13.37 -0.12 8.70
C VAL A 185 -12.73 1.05 7.95
N ALA A 186 -11.68 0.78 7.17
CA ALA A 186 -11.02 1.82 6.38
C ALA A 186 -11.97 2.46 5.37
N SER A 187 -12.83 1.67 4.72
CA SER A 187 -13.84 2.19 3.79
C SER A 187 -14.81 3.14 4.50
N ILE A 188 -15.26 2.78 5.70
CA ILE A 188 -16.14 3.63 6.51
C ILE A 188 -15.43 4.96 6.84
N PHE A 189 -14.15 4.93 7.27
CA PHE A 189 -13.40 6.16 7.56
C PHE A 189 -13.21 7.03 6.32
N CYS A 190 -12.88 6.45 5.16
CA CYS A 190 -12.74 7.20 3.90
C CYS A 190 -14.05 7.87 3.49
N ILE A 191 -15.17 7.14 3.57
CA ILE A 191 -16.49 7.65 3.23
C ILE A 191 -16.92 8.73 4.22
N ALA A 192 -16.72 8.50 5.53
CA ALA A 192 -17.02 9.49 6.56
C ALA A 192 -16.19 10.76 6.38
N GLN A 193 -14.89 10.64 6.05
CA GLN A 193 -14.03 11.78 5.75
C GLN A 193 -14.59 12.61 4.58
N PHE A 194 -15.08 11.96 3.53
CA PHE A 194 -15.70 12.67 2.40
C PHE A 194 -16.90 13.49 2.87
N PHE A 195 -17.84 12.90 3.59
CA PHE A 195 -19.02 13.62 4.07
C PHE A 195 -18.72 14.76 5.06
N LEU A 196 -17.60 14.63 5.80
CA LEU A 196 -17.17 15.68 6.73
C LEU A 196 -16.46 16.84 6.03
N LEU A 197 -15.71 16.57 4.96
CA LEU A 197 -14.82 17.54 4.35
C LEU A 197 -15.28 18.04 2.98
N ARG A 198 -16.25 17.37 2.34
CA ARG A 198 -16.68 17.70 0.98
C ARG A 198 -18.21 17.78 0.88
N PRO A 199 -18.72 18.75 0.12
CA PRO A 199 -20.13 18.79 -0.21
C PRO A 199 -20.48 17.68 -1.21
N LEU A 200 -21.73 17.23 -1.25
CA LEU A 200 -22.21 16.25 -2.23
C LEU A 200 -21.99 16.71 -3.69
N ALA A 201 -21.98 18.02 -3.93
CA ALA A 201 -21.65 18.57 -5.24
C ALA A 201 -20.24 18.18 -5.74
N ALA A 202 -19.32 17.81 -4.86
CA ALA A 202 -17.99 17.28 -5.24
C ALA A 202 -18.07 15.94 -5.98
N LEU A 203 -19.23 15.27 -5.93
CA LEU A 203 -19.50 14.07 -6.74
C LEU A 203 -19.95 14.39 -8.17
N ALA A 204 -20.22 15.64 -8.52
CA ALA A 204 -20.54 16.02 -9.90
C ALA A 204 -19.27 15.99 -10.77
N LEU A 205 -18.76 14.79 -11.05
CA LEU A 205 -17.52 14.54 -11.76
C LEU A 205 -17.77 14.05 -13.19
N PRO A 206 -16.80 14.24 -14.09
CA PRO A 206 -16.88 13.67 -15.44
C PRO A 206 -17.00 12.14 -15.40
N PRO A 207 -17.78 11.52 -16.32
CA PRO A 207 -17.98 10.07 -16.35
C PRO A 207 -16.68 9.22 -16.33
N PRO A 208 -15.56 9.63 -16.99
CA PRO A 208 -14.31 8.88 -16.94
C PRO A 208 -13.77 8.66 -15.52
N VAL A 209 -13.98 9.61 -14.60
CA VAL A 209 -13.52 9.50 -13.20
C VAL A 209 -14.18 8.33 -12.48
N TYR A 210 -15.47 8.12 -12.72
CA TYR A 210 -16.20 6.97 -12.17
C TYR A 210 -15.67 5.65 -12.73
N GLY A 211 -15.39 5.60 -14.05
CA GLY A 211 -14.77 4.44 -14.68
C GLY A 211 -13.41 4.11 -14.07
N ILE A 212 -12.56 5.12 -13.86
CA ILE A 212 -11.26 4.97 -13.22
C ILE A 212 -11.42 4.52 -11.75
N ALA A 213 -12.37 5.10 -11.01
CA ALA A 213 -12.62 4.73 -9.62
C ALA A 213 -13.11 3.27 -9.48
N ILE A 214 -13.96 2.79 -10.38
CA ILE A 214 -14.39 1.39 -10.46
C ILE A 214 -13.19 0.49 -10.82
N ALA A 215 -12.39 0.88 -11.81
CA ALA A 215 -11.18 0.15 -12.17
C ALA A 215 -10.21 0.06 -10.98
N MET A 216 -10.00 1.14 -10.23
CA MET A 216 -9.21 1.15 -9.01
C MET A 216 -9.80 0.22 -7.94
N ALA A 217 -11.11 0.26 -7.73
CA ALA A 217 -11.79 -0.59 -6.75
C ALA A 217 -11.59 -2.08 -7.08
N ILE A 218 -11.79 -2.47 -8.32
CA ILE A 218 -11.73 -3.87 -8.75
C ILE A 218 -10.26 -4.31 -8.92
N PHE A 219 -9.50 -3.66 -9.81
CA PHE A 219 -8.20 -4.14 -10.25
C PHE A 219 -7.07 -3.79 -9.29
N SER A 220 -7.13 -2.67 -8.58
CA SER A 220 -6.05 -2.26 -7.67
C SER A 220 -6.37 -2.42 -6.19
N THR A 221 -7.58 -2.88 -5.83
CA THR A 221 -7.98 -3.04 -4.43
C THR A 221 -8.55 -4.44 -4.18
N VAL A 222 -9.72 -4.77 -4.72
CA VAL A 222 -10.42 -6.04 -4.41
C VAL A 222 -9.65 -7.26 -4.94
N LEU A 223 -9.36 -7.29 -6.23
CA LEU A 223 -8.66 -8.42 -6.86
C LEU A 223 -7.29 -8.68 -6.22
N PRO A 224 -6.39 -7.70 -6.07
CA PRO A 224 -5.09 -7.94 -5.45
C PRO A 224 -5.17 -8.47 -4.03
N VAL A 225 -6.12 -8.00 -3.23
CA VAL A 225 -6.30 -8.47 -1.84
C VAL A 225 -6.65 -9.96 -1.82
N PHE A 226 -7.62 -10.39 -2.61
CA PHE A 226 -8.02 -11.80 -2.64
C PHE A 226 -6.96 -12.71 -3.29
N ILE A 227 -6.37 -12.27 -4.41
CA ILE A 227 -5.30 -13.00 -5.10
C ILE A 227 -4.07 -13.17 -4.19
N THR A 228 -3.68 -12.10 -3.49
CA THR A 228 -2.53 -12.14 -2.58
C THR A 228 -2.81 -13.02 -1.37
N SER A 229 -4.02 -12.98 -0.82
CA SER A 229 -4.42 -13.85 0.30
C SER A 229 -4.40 -15.33 -0.10
N GLU A 230 -4.87 -15.65 -1.31
CA GLU A 230 -4.84 -17.02 -1.84
C GLU A 230 -3.41 -17.47 -2.21
N ALA A 231 -2.60 -16.57 -2.76
CA ALA A 231 -1.19 -16.85 -3.02
C ALA A 231 -0.44 -17.10 -1.71
N LEU A 232 -0.68 -16.28 -0.67
CA LEU A 232 -0.09 -16.44 0.65
C LEU A 232 -0.39 -17.81 1.25
N ARG A 233 -1.63 -18.30 1.06
CA ARG A 233 -2.05 -19.63 1.49
C ARG A 233 -1.32 -20.76 0.74
N ARG A 234 -1.08 -20.60 -0.58
CA ARG A 234 -0.51 -21.66 -1.43
C ARG A 234 1.01 -21.74 -1.42
N ILE A 235 1.67 -20.58 -1.51
CA ILE A 235 3.14 -20.49 -1.70
C ILE A 235 3.88 -19.86 -0.50
N GLY A 236 3.14 -19.40 0.53
CA GLY A 236 3.71 -18.84 1.74
C GLY A 236 4.21 -17.40 1.60
N ALA A 237 4.48 -16.78 2.76
CA ALA A 237 4.81 -15.36 2.87
C ALA A 237 6.10 -14.97 2.13
N ASN A 238 7.14 -15.81 2.22
CA ASN A 238 8.44 -15.51 1.63
C ASN A 238 8.37 -15.40 0.10
N GLN A 239 7.66 -16.32 -0.55
CA GLN A 239 7.52 -16.31 -2.01
C GLN A 239 6.61 -15.17 -2.50
N VAL A 240 5.52 -14.88 -1.76
CA VAL A 240 4.66 -13.73 -2.06
C VAL A 240 5.43 -12.42 -1.94
N ALA A 241 6.24 -12.26 -0.89
CA ALA A 241 7.05 -11.07 -0.70
C ALA A 241 8.13 -10.91 -1.78
N LEU A 242 8.76 -12.02 -2.21
CA LEU A 242 9.72 -12.03 -3.31
C LEU A 242 9.08 -11.56 -4.63
N ILE A 243 7.91 -12.09 -4.95
CA ILE A 243 7.15 -11.69 -6.14
C ILE A 243 6.69 -10.23 -6.00
N GLY A 244 6.35 -9.80 -4.78
CA GLY A 244 6.02 -8.42 -4.45
C GLY A 244 7.09 -7.40 -4.84
N ALA A 245 8.37 -7.79 -4.81
CA ALA A 245 9.50 -6.95 -5.23
C ALA A 245 9.44 -6.53 -6.72
N LEU A 246 8.64 -7.21 -7.54
CA LEU A 246 8.35 -6.78 -8.91
C LEU A 246 7.46 -5.52 -8.96
N GLY A 247 6.77 -5.19 -7.86
CA GLY A 247 5.82 -4.07 -7.82
C GLY A 247 6.37 -2.73 -8.30
N PRO A 248 7.49 -2.23 -7.74
CA PRO A 248 8.09 -0.97 -8.20
C PRO A 248 8.50 -1.00 -9.68
N VAL A 249 9.12 -2.09 -10.14
CA VAL A 249 9.52 -2.25 -11.55
C VAL A 249 8.31 -2.19 -12.46
N THR A 250 7.26 -2.93 -12.11
CA THR A 250 6.00 -2.94 -12.88
C THR A 250 5.33 -1.57 -12.89
N THR A 251 5.36 -0.82 -11.77
CA THR A 251 4.80 0.52 -11.72
C THR A 251 5.59 1.52 -12.56
N ILE A 252 6.94 1.45 -12.52
CA ILE A 252 7.80 2.29 -13.35
C ILE A 252 7.50 2.03 -14.84
N PHE A 253 7.39 0.76 -15.23
CA PHE A 253 7.05 0.37 -16.60
C PHE A 253 5.68 0.91 -17.03
N PHE A 254 4.65 0.80 -16.20
CA PHE A 254 3.33 1.35 -16.49
C PHE A 254 3.32 2.88 -16.47
N GLY A 255 4.12 3.54 -15.60
CA GLY A 255 4.28 4.99 -15.58
C GLY A 255 4.89 5.50 -16.88
N TRP A 256 5.89 4.80 -17.39
CA TRP A 256 6.50 5.13 -18.67
C TRP A 256 5.51 5.00 -19.84
N ILE A 257 4.75 3.91 -19.92
CA ILE A 257 3.81 3.68 -21.04
C ILE A 257 2.53 4.52 -20.93
N GLY A 258 2.00 4.69 -19.70
CA GLY A 258 0.66 5.25 -19.49
C GLY A 258 0.63 6.71 -19.06
N LEU A 259 1.75 7.26 -18.62
CA LEU A 259 1.86 8.63 -18.08
C LEU A 259 3.04 9.42 -18.67
N ASP A 260 3.79 8.84 -19.61
CA ASP A 260 5.04 9.40 -20.14
C ASP A 260 6.06 9.79 -19.05
N GLU A 261 5.98 9.13 -17.87
CA GLU A 261 6.90 9.36 -16.78
C GLU A 261 8.28 8.73 -17.09
N THR A 262 9.34 9.54 -17.11
CA THR A 262 10.71 9.07 -17.24
C THR A 262 11.45 9.18 -15.93
N MET A 263 12.34 8.23 -15.64
CA MET A 263 13.24 8.30 -14.48
C MET A 263 14.64 8.70 -14.94
N THR A 264 15.29 9.56 -14.16
CA THR A 264 16.70 9.90 -14.40
C THR A 264 17.60 8.68 -14.11
N PRO A 265 18.81 8.61 -14.70
CA PRO A 265 19.76 7.53 -14.40
C PRO A 265 20.07 7.39 -12.90
N VAL A 266 20.13 8.51 -12.18
CA VAL A 266 20.37 8.52 -10.71
C VAL A 266 19.17 7.91 -9.96
N GLN A 267 17.94 8.22 -10.37
CA GLN A 267 16.72 7.61 -9.80
C GLN A 267 16.67 6.11 -10.09
N LEU A 268 17.07 5.68 -11.29
CA LEU A 268 17.16 4.25 -11.62
C LEU A 268 18.21 3.53 -10.78
N ALA A 269 19.40 4.13 -10.57
CA ALA A 269 20.43 3.58 -9.69
C ALA A 269 19.92 3.46 -8.24
N GLY A 270 19.27 4.50 -7.72
CA GLY A 270 18.65 4.48 -6.40
C GLY A 270 17.55 3.43 -6.29
N ALA A 271 16.72 3.26 -7.32
CA ALA A 271 15.71 2.21 -7.39
C ALA A 271 16.34 0.81 -7.33
N ALA A 272 17.45 0.59 -8.06
CA ALA A 272 18.18 -0.68 -8.03
C ALA A 272 18.72 -0.99 -6.63
N LEU A 273 19.27 0.00 -5.92
CA LEU A 273 19.74 -0.15 -4.53
C LEU A 273 18.58 -0.49 -3.58
N VAL A 274 17.45 0.21 -3.68
CA VAL A 274 16.24 -0.08 -2.87
C VAL A 274 15.75 -1.50 -3.11
N LEU A 275 15.61 -1.90 -4.38
CA LEU A 275 15.18 -3.25 -4.74
C LEU A 275 16.16 -4.31 -4.24
N GLY A 276 17.48 -4.08 -4.41
CA GLY A 276 18.53 -4.97 -3.91
C GLY A 276 18.45 -5.15 -2.39
N GLY A 277 18.29 -4.07 -1.64
CA GLY A 277 18.11 -4.11 -0.18
C GLY A 277 16.85 -4.85 0.24
N VAL A 278 15.72 -4.58 -0.41
CA VAL A 278 14.44 -5.29 -0.15
C VAL A 278 14.55 -6.77 -0.48
N MET A 279 15.16 -7.14 -1.59
CA MET A 279 15.39 -8.54 -1.95
C MET A 279 16.24 -9.27 -0.92
N LEU A 280 17.25 -8.62 -0.35
CA LEU A 280 18.08 -9.18 0.72
C LEU A 280 17.25 -9.51 1.98
N VAL A 281 16.28 -8.68 2.36
CA VAL A 281 15.39 -8.98 3.50
C VAL A 281 14.42 -10.10 3.17
N THR A 282 13.91 -10.10 1.94
CA THR A 282 12.81 -10.99 1.51
C THR A 282 13.29 -12.39 1.17
N LEU A 283 14.48 -12.51 0.57
CA LEU A 283 15.12 -13.79 0.22
C LEU A 283 15.70 -14.48 1.47
N ARG A 284 14.90 -14.85 2.46
CA ARG A 284 15.36 -15.75 3.52
C ARG A 284 15.52 -17.16 2.96
N PRO A 285 16.69 -17.82 3.09
CA PRO A 285 16.73 -19.26 2.94
C PRO A 285 15.79 -19.85 4.00
N ALA A 286 14.91 -20.74 3.57
CA ALA A 286 14.12 -21.56 4.49
C ALA A 286 15.12 -22.28 5.42
N ARG A 287 15.05 -21.99 6.71
CA ARG A 287 15.65 -22.82 7.78
C ARG A 287 14.61 -23.81 8.23
#